data_4b3babe90983f697205b243a4162aa87
#
_entry.id   4b3babe90983f697205b243a4162aa87
#
_cell.length_a   1.000
_cell.length_b   1.000
_cell.length_c   1.000
_cell.angle_alpha   90.00
_cell.angle_beta   90.00
_cell.angle_gamma   90.00
#
_symmetry.space_group_name_H-M   'P 1'
#
loop_
_entity.id
_entity.type
_entity.pdbx_description
1 polymer ?
#
loop_
_entity_poly.entity_id
_entity_poly.type
_entity_poly.pdbx_seq_one_letter_code
_entity_poly.pdbx_strand_id
1 'polypeptide(L)' 'MKPVLLTDFGSTYTKLTAVDLDAAKLLGTAQAYTTVASDVRIGFQKALDALLAQTGTLTFAQSFACSSAAGGLRMMV' A
#
# COMPACT_ATOMS: atom_id res chain seq x y z
N MET A 1 12.13 -8.72 -12.39
CA MET A 1 10.95 -8.05 -11.80
C MET A 1 11.38 -6.98 -10.83
N LYS A 2 10.73 -5.81 -10.88
CA LYS A 2 11.01 -4.72 -9.95
C LYS A 2 9.72 -4.32 -9.25
N PRO A 3 9.34 -5.04 -8.19
CA PRO A 3 8.08 -4.76 -7.50
C PRO A 3 8.18 -3.48 -6.67
N VAL A 4 7.14 -2.66 -6.76
CA VAL A 4 7.01 -1.41 -6.03
C VAL A 4 5.68 -1.41 -5.29
N LEU A 5 5.70 -0.97 -4.05
CA LEU A 5 4.50 -0.84 -3.24
C LEU A 5 4.03 0.61 -3.22
N LEU A 6 2.78 0.83 -3.59
CA LEU A 6 2.13 2.14 -3.50
C LEU A 6 1.09 2.08 -2.40
N THR A 7 1.16 3.01 -1.47
CA THR A 7 0.26 3.07 -0.32
C THR A 7 -0.51 4.39 -0.34
N ASP A 8 -1.83 4.30 -0.24
CA ASP A 8 -2.70 5.47 -0.10
C ASP A 8 -3.41 5.39 1.24
N PHE A 9 -3.06 6.29 2.16
CA PHE A 9 -3.70 6.38 3.47
C PHE A 9 -4.92 7.31 3.37
N GLY A 10 -6.09 6.72 3.17
CA GLY A 10 -7.33 7.48 3.17
C GLY A 10 -7.90 7.62 4.59
N SER A 11 -8.91 8.46 4.75
CA SER A 11 -9.58 8.64 6.04
C SER A 11 -10.39 7.42 6.46
N THR A 12 -10.85 6.63 5.51
CA THR A 12 -11.66 5.44 5.77
C THR A 12 -10.88 4.16 5.46
N TYR A 13 -10.17 4.12 4.33
CA TYR A 13 -9.44 2.95 3.89
C TYR A 13 -7.99 3.26 3.62
N THR A 14 -7.13 2.31 3.95
CA THR A 14 -5.74 2.27 3.49
C THR A 14 -5.67 1.31 2.31
N LYS A 15 -5.22 1.78 1.15
CA LYS A 15 -5.18 1.00 -0.07
C LYS A 15 -3.72 0.76 -0.48
N LEU A 16 -3.41 -0.49 -0.79
CA LEU A 16 -2.09 -0.89 -1.28
C LEU A 16 -2.19 -1.36 -2.72
N THR A 17 -1.21 -0.98 -3.52
CA THR A 17 -1.09 -1.42 -4.90
C THR A 17 0.33 -1.90 -5.15
N ALA A 18 0.47 -3.11 -5.66
CA ALA A 18 1.76 -3.66 -6.04
C ALA A 18 1.90 -3.62 -7.55
N VAL A 19 3.00 -3.04 -8.03
CA VAL A 19 3.25 -2.86 -9.45
C VAL A 19 4.64 -3.37 -9.78
N ASP A 20 4.78 -4.05 -10.92
CA ASP A 20 6.09 -4.42 -11.48
C ASP A 20 6.50 -3.35 -12.49
N LEU A 21 7.51 -2.56 -12.15
CA LEU A 21 7.98 -1.48 -13.02
C LEU A 21 8.70 -1.99 -14.26
N ASP A 22 9.35 -3.15 -14.18
CA ASP A 22 10.05 -3.71 -15.33
C ASP A 22 9.09 -4.10 -16.45
N ALA A 23 7.94 -4.68 -16.07
CA ALA A 23 6.93 -5.11 -17.02
C ALA A 23 5.79 -4.10 -17.18
N ALA A 24 5.81 -3.01 -16.42
CA ALA A 24 4.71 -2.04 -16.34
C ALA A 24 3.38 -2.73 -16.07
N LYS A 25 3.36 -3.64 -15.10
CA LYS A 25 2.24 -4.53 -14.85
C LYS A 25 1.74 -4.41 -13.42
N LEU A 26 0.42 -4.38 -13.27
CA LEU A 26 -0.21 -4.42 -11.95
C LEU A 26 -0.11 -5.85 -11.40
N LEU A 27 0.47 -5.99 -10.21
CA LEU A 27 0.62 -7.29 -9.55
C LEU A 27 -0.59 -7.63 -8.67
N GLY A 28 -1.14 -6.64 -7.98
CA GLY A 28 -2.29 -6.83 -7.13
C GLY A 28 -2.66 -5.58 -6.36
N THR A 29 -3.84 -5.59 -5.75
CA THR A 29 -4.30 -4.51 -4.88
C THR A 29 -4.99 -5.10 -3.66
N ALA A 30 -4.94 -4.37 -2.55
CA ALA A 30 -5.66 -4.72 -1.33
C ALA A 30 -6.01 -3.46 -0.56
N GLN A 31 -6.99 -3.55 0.31
CA GLN A 31 -7.35 -2.42 1.18
C GLN A 31 -7.88 -2.93 2.51
N ALA A 32 -7.78 -2.10 3.53
CA ALA A 32 -8.32 -2.35 4.85
C ALA A 32 -8.76 -1.02 5.46
N TYR A 33 -9.59 -1.08 6.49
CA TYR A 33 -9.98 0.14 7.19
C TYR A 33 -8.75 0.82 7.79
N THR A 34 -8.71 2.14 7.65
CA THR A 34 -7.69 2.95 8.29
C THR A 34 -8.00 3.02 9.78
N THR A 35 -7.03 2.65 10.62
CA THR A 35 -7.22 2.58 12.07
C THR A 35 -6.66 3.80 12.76
N VAL A 36 -7.11 4.99 12.34
CA VAL A 36 -6.58 6.26 12.87
C VAL A 36 -6.87 6.48 14.36
N ALA A 37 -7.92 5.85 14.88
CA ALA A 37 -8.27 5.95 16.31
C ALA A 37 -7.31 5.15 17.21
N SER A 38 -6.59 4.19 16.64
CA SER A 38 -5.63 3.36 17.36
C SER A 38 -4.24 3.58 16.80
N ASP A 39 -3.93 2.91 15.70
CA ASP A 39 -2.61 2.95 15.07
C ASP A 39 -2.80 2.64 13.59
N VAL A 40 -2.43 3.60 12.74
CA VAL A 40 -2.57 3.44 11.28
C VAL A 40 -1.79 2.22 10.76
N ARG A 41 -0.75 1.80 11.49
CA ARG A 41 0.05 0.64 11.10
C ARG A 41 -0.76 -0.66 11.15
N ILE A 42 -1.78 -0.74 11.98
CA ILE A 42 -2.63 -1.93 12.08
C ILE A 42 -3.39 -2.14 10.77
N GLY A 43 -4.05 -1.10 10.26
CA GLY A 43 -4.75 -1.16 8.99
C GLY A 43 -3.79 -1.40 7.82
N PHE A 44 -2.64 -0.75 7.84
CA PHE A 44 -1.60 -0.95 6.84
C PHE A 44 -1.15 -2.42 6.80
N GLN A 45 -0.87 -3.01 7.97
CA GLN A 45 -0.41 -4.38 8.05
C GLN A 45 -1.48 -5.37 7.55
N LYS A 46 -2.73 -5.13 7.88
CA LYS A 46 -3.84 -5.97 7.38
C LYS A 46 -3.95 -5.90 5.87
N ALA A 47 -3.85 -4.71 5.30
CA ALA A 47 -3.89 -4.54 3.85
C ALA A 47 -2.68 -5.20 3.18
N LEU A 48 -1.51 -5.08 3.79
CA LEU A 48 -0.29 -5.70 3.27
C LEU A 48 -0.40 -7.22 3.30
N ASP A 49 -0.91 -7.80 4.38
CA ASP A 49 -1.10 -9.24 4.48
C ASP A 49 -2.06 -9.75 3.39
N ALA A 50 -3.15 -9.02 3.16
CA ALA A 50 -4.10 -9.37 2.11
C ALA A 50 -3.47 -9.26 0.72
N LEU A 51 -2.65 -8.25 0.48
CA LEU A 51 -1.94 -8.07 -0.78
C LEU A 51 -0.98 -9.23 -1.03
N LEU A 52 -0.17 -9.57 -0.03
CA LEU A 52 0.80 -10.66 -0.16
C LEU A 52 0.11 -12.02 -0.33
N ALA A 53 -1.09 -12.19 0.20
CA ALA A 53 -1.89 -13.39 -0.02
C ALA A 53 -2.30 -13.53 -1.49
N GLN A 54 -2.49 -12.41 -2.19
CA GLN A 54 -2.82 -12.43 -3.62
C GLN A 54 -1.61 -12.63 -4.50
N THR A 55 -0.51 -11.94 -4.20
CA THR A 55 0.67 -11.89 -5.07
C THR A 55 1.75 -12.90 -4.70
N GLY A 56 1.66 -13.49 -3.52
CA GLY A 56 2.74 -14.26 -2.92
C GLY A 56 3.73 -13.33 -2.24
N THR A 57 4.75 -13.92 -1.61
CA THR A 57 5.78 -13.14 -0.92
C THR A 57 6.60 -12.33 -1.92
N LEU A 58 6.59 -11.01 -1.75
CA LEU A 58 7.33 -10.09 -2.61
C LEU A 58 8.28 -9.25 -1.76
N THR A 59 9.48 -9.01 -2.31
CA THR A 59 10.41 -8.04 -1.75
C THR A 59 10.33 -6.79 -2.63
N PHE A 60 9.79 -5.70 -2.06
CA PHE A 60 9.60 -4.47 -2.83
C PHE A 60 10.90 -3.70 -2.96
N ALA A 61 11.23 -3.31 -4.19
CA ALA A 61 12.41 -2.51 -4.46
C ALA A 61 12.27 -1.09 -3.92
N GLN A 62 11.06 -0.56 -3.98
CA GLN A 62 10.72 0.77 -3.48
C GLN A 62 9.32 0.77 -2.90
N SER A 63 9.05 1.76 -2.04
CA SER A 63 7.75 1.95 -1.44
C SER A 63 7.43 3.44 -1.44
N PHE A 64 6.24 3.80 -1.91
CA PHE A 64 5.75 5.18 -1.93
C PHE A 64 4.45 5.26 -1.15
N ALA A 65 4.30 6.33 -0.40
CA ALA A 65 3.10 6.55 0.38
C ALA A 65 2.57 7.96 0.17
N CYS A 66 1.25 8.09 0.16
CA CYS A 66 0.59 9.39 0.17
C CYS A 66 -0.58 9.33 1.15
N SER A 67 -1.04 10.48 1.60
CA SER A 67 -2.16 10.56 2.52
C SER A 67 -3.22 11.49 1.96
N SER A 68 -4.32 10.92 1.48
CA SER A 68 -5.46 11.71 1.05
C SER A 68 -6.22 12.28 2.23
N ALA A 69 -6.12 11.66 3.41
CA ALA A 69 -6.72 12.18 4.63
C ALA A 69 -6.08 13.48 5.11
N ALA A 70 -4.81 13.72 4.75
CA ALA A 70 -4.08 14.92 5.13
C ALA A 70 -4.03 15.96 4.01
N GLY A 71 -5.00 15.96 3.12
CA GLY A 71 -5.10 16.96 2.06
C GLY A 71 -4.12 16.79 0.92
N GLY A 72 -3.72 15.56 0.63
CA GLY A 72 -2.86 15.27 -0.49
C GLY A 72 -1.38 15.40 -0.22
N LEU A 73 -0.99 15.44 1.04
CA LEU A 73 0.42 15.44 1.39
C LEU A 73 1.09 14.18 0.89
N ARG A 74 2.17 14.32 0.15
CA ARG A 74 2.91 13.20 -0.41
C ARG A 74 4.20 12.99 0.36
N MET A 75 4.46 11.74 0.70
CA MET A 75 5.72 11.34 1.31
C MET A 75 6.33 10.23 0.48
N MET A 76 7.59 10.41 0.13
CA MET A 76 8.38 9.39 -0.55
C MET A 76 9.33 8.77 0.45
N VAL A 77 9.34 7.47 0.48
CA VAL A 77 10.14 6.72 1.46
C VAL A 77 11.13 5.84 0.72
#